data_21f9415e6184b22839f2ec7de3da1aa0
#
_entry.id   21f9415e6184b22839f2ec7de3da1aa0
#
_cell.length_a   1.000
_cell.length_b   1.000
_cell.length_c   1.000
_cell.angle_alpha   90.00
_cell.angle_beta   90.00
_cell.angle_gamma   90.00
#
_symmetry.space_group_name_H-M   'P 1'
#
loop_
_entity.id
_entity.type
_entity.pdbx_description
1 polymer ?
#
loop_
_entity_poly.entity_id
_entity_poly.type
_entity_poly.pdbx_seq_one_letter_code
_entity_poly.pdbx_strand_id
1 'polypeptide(L)'
;MDILQTLTKEFSLQKWQVENTVKLLDDGNTIPFIARYRKEAHGTLDDQVLRRLSERLAYLRNLEKRRGEVFESIAAQEKMTPQIEEALRKAATLSEIEDVYRPFRPKRRTRASAAREKGLEPLAAKIMAQEKSSDAPLTMAQDFIDPEKGVETAEDALQGALDILAEDISDNADIRRRLRNLFAMVGVVSVEASDPDKDSVYRIYYSYSEPVSRIAGHRVLAIDRGEKEGFLKVGVTLDPVKASNVVTSVTLRGDSPCTDAVRAAGADAYERLIRPSGERETRNMLTQKAAEAAIRVFAANLHELLLQPPVKGGCLHVTASMVLYMVCLLRVTYNI
;
A
#
# COMPACT_ATOMS: atom_id res chain seq x y z
N MET A 1 14.02 -11.40 11.08
CA MET A 1 14.84 -11.42 9.82
C MET A 1 16.25 -10.93 10.17
N ASP A 2 17.31 -11.55 9.63
CA ASP A 2 18.66 -11.02 9.79
C ASP A 2 18.89 -9.86 8.80
N ILE A 3 18.82 -8.63 9.33
CA ILE A 3 18.97 -7.39 8.55
C ILE A 3 20.36 -7.32 7.91
N LEU A 4 21.41 -7.68 8.65
CA LEU A 4 22.79 -7.63 8.15
C LEU A 4 23.00 -8.59 6.99
N GLN A 5 22.48 -9.81 7.10
CA GLN A 5 22.54 -10.79 6.02
C GLN A 5 21.75 -10.34 4.80
N THR A 6 20.59 -9.72 4.99
CA THR A 6 19.77 -9.19 3.89
C THR A 6 20.50 -8.08 3.14
N LEU A 7 21.06 -7.10 3.87
CA LEU A 7 21.85 -6.01 3.28
C LEU A 7 23.09 -6.54 2.54
N THR A 8 23.79 -7.50 3.14
CA THR A 8 24.97 -8.15 2.52
C THR A 8 24.62 -8.75 1.16
N LYS A 9 23.49 -9.45 1.06
CA LYS A 9 23.02 -10.06 -0.20
C LYS A 9 22.53 -9.00 -1.21
N GLU A 10 21.69 -8.06 -0.77
CA GLU A 10 21.10 -7.06 -1.66
C GLU A 10 22.13 -6.14 -2.30
N PHE A 11 23.17 -5.76 -1.54
CA PHE A 11 24.23 -4.87 -2.02
C PHE A 11 25.45 -5.60 -2.57
N SER A 12 25.48 -6.93 -2.49
CA SER A 12 26.64 -7.76 -2.88
C SER A 12 27.94 -7.32 -2.18
N LEU A 13 27.84 -6.91 -0.90
CA LEU A 13 28.96 -6.46 -0.09
C LEU A 13 29.47 -7.58 0.82
N GLN A 14 30.68 -7.39 1.35
CA GLN A 14 31.22 -8.24 2.38
C GLN A 14 30.52 -7.97 3.73
N LYS A 15 30.35 -9.03 4.53
CA LYS A 15 29.67 -8.91 5.83
C LYS A 15 30.28 -7.84 6.73
N TRP A 16 31.59 -7.78 6.83
CA TRP A 16 32.30 -6.79 7.65
C TRP A 16 32.07 -5.34 7.19
N GLN A 17 31.90 -5.10 5.88
CA GLN A 17 31.61 -3.77 5.34
C GLN A 17 30.23 -3.28 5.80
N VAL A 18 29.24 -4.18 5.76
CA VAL A 18 27.88 -3.87 6.21
C VAL A 18 27.86 -3.66 7.73
N GLU A 19 28.47 -4.56 8.50
CA GLU A 19 28.51 -4.47 9.97
C GLU A 19 29.17 -3.17 10.45
N ASN A 20 30.34 -2.84 9.90
CA ASN A 20 31.04 -1.62 10.27
C ASN A 20 30.28 -0.36 9.85
N THR A 21 29.68 -0.35 8.65
CA THR A 21 28.87 0.79 8.19
C THR A 21 27.65 0.98 9.09
N VAL A 22 26.95 -0.08 9.42
CA VAL A 22 25.79 -0.04 10.32
C VAL A 22 26.19 0.48 11.70
N LYS A 23 27.32 -0.01 12.25
CA LYS A 23 27.85 0.48 13.53
C LYS A 23 28.16 1.97 13.49
N LEU A 24 28.80 2.45 12.44
CA LEU A 24 29.12 3.88 12.29
C LEU A 24 27.84 4.74 12.19
N LEU A 25 26.80 4.25 11.50
CA LEU A 25 25.51 4.92 11.44
C LEU A 25 24.82 4.95 12.80
N ASP A 26 24.90 3.86 13.57
CA ASP A 26 24.32 3.75 14.90
C ASP A 26 25.06 4.64 15.94
N ASP A 27 26.36 4.85 15.73
CA ASP A 27 27.16 5.82 16.49
C ASP A 27 26.81 7.29 16.16
N GLY A 28 25.81 7.53 15.29
CA GLY A 28 25.33 8.87 14.92
C GLY A 28 26.19 9.59 13.87
N ASN A 29 27.11 8.89 13.21
CA ASN A 29 27.92 9.51 12.16
C ASN A 29 27.09 9.78 10.90
N THR A 30 27.32 10.94 10.28
CA THR A 30 26.67 11.28 9.01
C THR A 30 27.32 10.55 7.83
N ILE A 31 26.55 10.27 6.78
CA ILE A 31 27.07 9.60 5.57
C ILE A 31 28.26 10.32 4.96
N PRO A 32 28.26 11.67 4.80
CA PRO A 32 29.44 12.38 4.29
C PRO A 32 30.69 12.23 5.18
N PHE A 33 30.50 12.12 6.50
CA PHE A 33 31.63 11.88 7.43
C PHE A 33 32.17 10.45 7.24
N ILE A 34 31.30 9.44 7.18
CA ILE A 34 31.71 8.05 6.94
C ILE A 34 32.47 7.94 5.61
N ALA A 35 31.92 8.48 4.53
CA ALA A 35 32.51 8.41 3.20
C ALA A 35 33.90 9.06 3.11
N ARG A 36 34.14 10.15 3.85
CA ARG A 36 35.40 10.90 3.80
C ARG A 36 36.44 10.39 4.78
N TYR A 37 36.04 10.10 6.01
CA TYR A 37 36.94 9.91 7.13
C TYR A 37 36.98 8.49 7.70
N ARG A 38 36.20 7.56 7.19
CA ARG A 38 36.11 6.15 7.66
C ARG A 38 36.26 5.14 6.53
N LYS A 39 36.99 5.48 5.49
CA LYS A 39 37.18 4.60 4.32
C LYS A 39 37.75 3.24 4.67
N GLU A 40 38.63 3.17 5.64
CA GLU A 40 39.20 1.93 6.18
C GLU A 40 38.15 1.01 6.80
N ALA A 41 37.09 1.58 7.40
CA ALA A 41 36.08 0.82 8.09
C ALA A 41 35.04 0.20 7.13
N HIS A 42 34.77 0.79 5.96
CA HIS A 42 33.79 0.31 5.00
C HIS A 42 34.38 -0.15 3.65
N GLY A 43 35.71 -0.18 3.53
CA GLY A 43 36.40 -0.67 2.32
C GLY A 43 36.16 0.18 1.08
N THR A 44 36.23 1.49 1.21
CA THR A 44 36.11 2.48 0.12
C THR A 44 34.76 2.45 -0.63
N LEU A 45 33.66 2.15 0.06
CA LEU A 45 32.33 2.25 -0.54
C LEU A 45 32.03 3.69 -0.97
N ASP A 46 31.39 3.82 -2.13
CA ASP A 46 30.95 5.11 -2.65
C ASP A 46 29.83 5.73 -1.78
N ASP A 47 29.77 7.06 -1.74
CA ASP A 47 28.76 7.84 -0.99
C ASP A 47 27.35 7.43 -1.36
N GLN A 48 27.09 7.16 -2.65
CA GLN A 48 25.77 6.71 -3.12
C GLN A 48 25.40 5.32 -2.59
N VAL A 49 26.36 4.41 -2.50
CA VAL A 49 26.17 3.07 -1.93
C VAL A 49 25.86 3.19 -0.44
N LEU A 50 26.61 4.02 0.29
CA LEU A 50 26.39 4.27 1.72
C LEU A 50 25.01 4.88 1.98
N ARG A 51 24.53 5.81 1.14
CA ARG A 51 23.18 6.39 1.23
C ARG A 51 22.10 5.33 1.06
N ARG A 52 22.18 4.57 -0.04
CA ARG A 52 21.20 3.51 -0.32
C ARG A 52 21.19 2.44 0.77
N LEU A 53 22.36 2.09 1.30
CA LEU A 53 22.49 1.16 2.42
C LEU A 53 21.80 1.72 3.68
N SER A 54 22.04 2.99 4.01
CA SER A 54 21.41 3.67 5.16
C SER A 54 19.88 3.74 5.02
N GLU A 55 19.37 4.12 3.85
CA GLU A 55 17.93 4.17 3.56
C GLU A 55 17.31 2.78 3.67
N ARG A 56 17.98 1.76 3.11
CA ARG A 56 17.50 0.39 3.17
C ARG A 56 17.53 -0.19 4.58
N LEU A 57 18.57 0.13 5.36
CA LEU A 57 18.67 -0.22 6.78
C LEU A 57 17.50 0.37 7.57
N ALA A 58 17.22 1.66 7.38
CA ALA A 58 16.09 2.32 8.04
C ALA A 58 14.75 1.67 7.67
N TYR A 59 14.54 1.34 6.40
CA TYR A 59 13.35 0.62 5.95
C TYR A 59 13.22 -0.76 6.61
N LEU A 60 14.29 -1.56 6.62
CA LEU A 60 14.26 -2.90 7.21
C LEU A 60 14.04 -2.86 8.73
N ARG A 61 14.60 -1.88 9.42
CA ARG A 61 14.36 -1.65 10.85
C ARG A 61 12.90 -1.30 11.12
N ASN A 62 12.33 -0.41 10.30
CA ASN A 62 10.91 -0.06 10.42
C ASN A 62 10.00 -1.29 10.14
N LEU A 63 10.36 -2.10 9.15
CA LEU A 63 9.66 -3.35 8.83
C LEU A 63 9.67 -4.32 10.02
N GLU A 64 10.85 -4.56 10.63
CA GLU A 64 10.97 -5.44 11.79
C GLU A 64 10.24 -4.88 13.02
N LYS A 65 10.37 -3.59 13.29
CA LYS A 65 9.63 -2.93 14.35
C LYS A 65 8.12 -3.14 14.16
N ARG A 66 7.62 -2.87 12.95
CA ARG A 66 6.20 -3.04 12.65
C ARG A 66 5.75 -4.48 12.76
N ARG A 67 6.58 -5.44 12.35
CA ARG A 67 6.32 -6.86 12.52
C ARG A 67 6.17 -7.25 14.00
N GLY A 68 7.06 -6.75 14.85
CA GLY A 68 6.99 -6.96 16.31
C GLY A 68 5.72 -6.38 16.93
N GLU A 69 5.38 -5.12 16.59
CA GLU A 69 4.14 -4.48 17.07
C GLU A 69 2.89 -5.27 16.67
N VAL A 70 2.83 -5.75 15.44
CA VAL A 70 1.71 -6.55 14.95
C VAL A 70 1.66 -7.90 15.64
N PHE A 71 2.81 -8.56 15.80
CA PHE A 71 2.90 -9.84 16.54
C PHE A 71 2.36 -9.69 17.96
N GLU A 72 2.84 -8.70 18.71
CA GLU A 72 2.38 -8.42 20.08
C GLU A 72 0.87 -8.10 20.12
N SER A 73 0.38 -7.32 19.18
CA SER A 73 -1.04 -6.96 19.12
C SER A 73 -1.96 -8.16 18.86
N ILE A 74 -1.55 -9.11 18.01
CA ILE A 74 -2.34 -10.33 17.73
C ILE A 74 -2.21 -11.31 18.91
N ALA A 75 -1.02 -11.43 19.50
CA ALA A 75 -0.80 -12.26 20.66
C ALA A 75 -1.63 -11.80 21.88
N ALA A 76 -1.71 -10.49 22.12
CA ALA A 76 -2.55 -9.91 23.18
C ALA A 76 -4.05 -10.17 22.99
N GLN A 77 -4.51 -10.49 21.77
CA GLN A 77 -5.87 -10.89 21.46
C GLN A 77 -6.10 -12.42 21.56
N GLU A 78 -5.07 -13.18 21.96
CA GLU A 78 -5.09 -14.65 22.02
C GLU A 78 -5.47 -15.33 20.69
N LYS A 79 -5.24 -14.64 19.57
CA LYS A 79 -5.57 -15.10 18.20
C LYS A 79 -4.36 -15.54 17.39
N MET A 80 -3.18 -15.62 18.01
CA MET A 80 -1.96 -16.05 17.31
C MET A 80 -2.03 -17.55 16.99
N THR A 81 -1.84 -17.87 15.70
CA THR A 81 -1.74 -19.24 15.21
C THR A 81 -0.41 -19.45 14.50
N PRO A 82 0.09 -20.72 14.38
CA PRO A 82 1.33 -20.98 13.65
C PRO A 82 1.31 -20.48 12.19
N GLN A 83 0.15 -20.50 11.55
CA GLN A 83 -0.01 -20.00 10.18
C GLN A 83 0.16 -18.48 10.11
N ILE A 84 -0.39 -17.74 11.08
CA ILE A 84 -0.27 -16.27 11.16
C ILE A 84 1.18 -15.89 11.46
N GLU A 85 1.83 -16.57 12.39
CA GLU A 85 3.24 -16.34 12.70
C GLU A 85 4.13 -16.59 11.47
N GLU A 86 3.90 -17.67 10.74
CA GLU A 86 4.64 -17.96 9.51
C GLU A 86 4.37 -16.91 8.41
N ALA A 87 3.13 -16.45 8.26
CA ALA A 87 2.76 -15.40 7.32
C ALA A 87 3.46 -14.08 7.66
N LEU A 88 3.47 -13.67 8.94
CA LEU A 88 4.20 -12.50 9.41
C LEU A 88 5.71 -12.62 9.17
N ARG A 89 6.28 -13.80 9.41
CA ARG A 89 7.72 -14.05 9.20
C ARG A 89 8.10 -13.97 7.72
N LYS A 90 7.24 -14.44 6.81
CA LYS A 90 7.45 -14.42 5.36
C LYS A 90 7.20 -13.06 4.73
N ALA A 91 6.44 -12.18 5.38
CA ALA A 91 6.11 -10.87 4.85
C ALA A 91 7.39 -10.04 4.58
N ALA A 92 7.59 -9.64 3.34
CA ALA A 92 8.76 -8.90 2.87
C ALA A 92 8.52 -7.39 2.81
N THR A 93 7.27 -6.95 2.88
CA THR A 93 6.87 -5.55 2.79
C THR A 93 5.92 -5.14 3.92
N LEU A 94 5.89 -3.83 4.21
CA LEU A 94 4.94 -3.28 5.18
C LEU A 94 3.49 -3.57 4.79
N SER A 95 3.18 -3.53 3.50
CA SER A 95 1.83 -3.83 2.99
C SER A 95 1.41 -5.26 3.29
N GLU A 96 2.32 -6.23 3.16
CA GLU A 96 2.05 -7.63 3.49
C GLU A 96 1.83 -7.83 4.99
N ILE A 97 2.58 -7.13 5.85
CA ILE A 97 2.36 -7.15 7.29
C ILE A 97 0.98 -6.57 7.64
N GLU A 98 0.61 -5.43 7.03
CA GLU A 98 -0.71 -4.82 7.24
C GLU A 98 -1.85 -5.71 6.73
N ASP A 99 -1.66 -6.44 5.64
CA ASP A 99 -2.65 -7.39 5.13
C ASP A 99 -2.89 -8.54 6.13
N VAL A 100 -1.83 -9.07 6.75
CA VAL A 100 -1.96 -10.10 7.81
C VAL A 100 -2.61 -9.53 9.06
N TYR A 101 -2.30 -8.27 9.43
CA TYR A 101 -2.85 -7.63 10.62
C TYR A 101 -4.30 -7.21 10.47
N ARG A 102 -4.78 -6.99 9.25
CA ARG A 102 -6.08 -6.38 8.97
C ARG A 102 -7.28 -7.03 9.66
N PRO A 103 -7.42 -8.38 9.70
CA PRO A 103 -8.52 -9.05 10.42
C PRO A 103 -8.51 -8.76 11.93
N PHE A 104 -7.33 -8.47 12.51
CA PHE A 104 -7.12 -8.30 13.95
C PHE A 104 -7.13 -6.83 14.37
N ARG A 105 -7.12 -5.92 13.40
CA ARG A 105 -7.10 -4.49 13.68
C ARG A 105 -8.41 -4.06 14.32
N PRO A 106 -8.40 -3.28 15.43
CA PRO A 106 -9.62 -2.72 15.99
C PRO A 106 -10.37 -1.91 14.94
N LYS A 107 -11.59 -2.34 14.62
CA LYS A 107 -12.44 -1.68 13.62
C LYS A 107 -13.48 -0.82 14.34
N ARG A 108 -13.86 0.28 13.69
CA ARG A 108 -15.08 0.99 14.08
C ARG A 108 -16.29 0.09 13.81
N ARG A 109 -17.45 0.41 14.41
CA ARG A 109 -18.68 -0.34 14.19
C ARG A 109 -18.99 -0.42 12.69
N THR A 110 -18.91 -1.64 12.13
CA THR A 110 -19.18 -1.95 10.72
C THR A 110 -20.52 -2.69 10.60
N ARG A 111 -21.05 -2.82 9.38
CA ARG A 111 -22.23 -3.66 9.13
C ARG A 111 -21.98 -5.11 9.60
N ALA A 112 -20.81 -5.64 9.29
CA ALA A 112 -20.42 -6.99 9.69
C ALA A 112 -20.30 -7.13 11.21
N SER A 113 -19.72 -6.14 11.93
CA SER A 113 -19.65 -6.21 13.40
C SER A 113 -21.04 -6.18 14.03
N ALA A 114 -21.94 -5.35 13.49
CA ALA A 114 -23.34 -5.34 13.94
C ALA A 114 -24.06 -6.68 13.66
N ALA A 115 -23.76 -7.30 12.51
CA ALA A 115 -24.32 -8.62 12.18
C ALA A 115 -23.75 -9.73 13.08
N ARG A 116 -22.46 -9.66 13.47
CA ARG A 116 -21.86 -10.57 14.45
C ARG A 116 -22.47 -10.40 15.85
N GLU A 117 -22.72 -9.17 16.29
CA GLU A 117 -23.45 -8.88 17.54
C GLU A 117 -24.85 -9.51 17.56
N LYS A 118 -25.52 -9.58 16.42
CA LYS A 118 -26.81 -10.25 16.22
C LYS A 118 -26.72 -11.79 16.18
N GLY A 119 -25.50 -12.36 16.19
CA GLY A 119 -25.28 -13.81 16.20
C GLY A 119 -25.34 -14.47 14.82
N LEU A 120 -25.15 -13.75 13.72
CA LEU A 120 -25.26 -14.26 12.35
C LEU A 120 -23.96 -14.89 11.82
N GLU A 121 -22.88 -14.94 12.61
CA GLU A 121 -21.59 -15.52 12.23
C GLU A 121 -21.69 -17.03 11.86
N PRO A 122 -22.46 -17.90 12.58
CA PRO A 122 -22.61 -19.29 12.19
C PRO A 122 -23.32 -19.46 10.84
N LEU A 123 -24.27 -18.58 10.49
CA LEU A 123 -24.93 -18.59 9.17
C LEU A 123 -23.93 -18.22 8.07
N ALA A 124 -23.11 -17.18 8.28
CA ALA A 124 -22.06 -16.80 7.35
C ALA A 124 -21.07 -17.97 7.14
N ALA A 125 -20.64 -18.65 8.21
CA ALA A 125 -19.76 -19.81 8.11
C ALA A 125 -20.36 -20.96 7.30
N LYS A 126 -21.65 -21.29 7.50
CA LYS A 126 -22.38 -22.31 6.70
C LYS A 126 -22.42 -21.93 5.21
N ILE A 127 -22.76 -20.68 4.89
CA ILE A 127 -22.80 -20.21 3.50
C ILE A 127 -21.39 -20.28 2.87
N MET A 128 -20.35 -19.89 3.59
CA MET A 128 -18.96 -19.92 3.09
C MET A 128 -18.40 -21.33 2.93
N ALA A 129 -18.91 -22.33 3.66
CA ALA A 129 -18.53 -23.72 3.50
C ALA A 129 -18.90 -24.27 2.11
N GLN A 130 -19.98 -23.76 1.50
CA GLN A 130 -20.45 -24.12 0.14
C GLN A 130 -20.62 -25.64 -0.02
N GLU A 131 -21.17 -26.31 0.99
CA GLU A 131 -21.45 -27.73 0.92
C GLU A 131 -22.53 -28.04 -0.13
N LYS A 132 -22.33 -29.08 -0.93
CA LYS A 132 -23.29 -29.47 -1.98
C LYS A 132 -24.64 -29.94 -1.43
N SER A 133 -24.66 -30.41 -0.20
CA SER A 133 -25.86 -30.87 0.52
C SER A 133 -26.52 -29.75 1.32
N SER A 134 -26.06 -28.51 1.24
CA SER A 134 -26.64 -27.37 1.95
C SER A 134 -28.02 -27.04 1.39
N ASP A 135 -28.91 -26.59 2.26
CA ASP A 135 -30.13 -25.93 1.86
C ASP A 135 -29.88 -24.58 1.19
N ALA A 136 -30.90 -24.03 0.54
CA ALA A 136 -30.77 -22.69 -0.01
C ALA A 136 -30.44 -21.66 1.10
N PRO A 137 -29.60 -20.64 0.85
CA PRO A 137 -29.18 -19.67 1.87
C PRO A 137 -30.34 -19.01 2.61
N LEU A 138 -31.44 -18.74 1.92
CA LEU A 138 -32.65 -18.16 2.51
C LEU A 138 -33.36 -19.13 3.48
N THR A 139 -33.36 -20.43 3.17
CA THR A 139 -33.90 -21.45 4.06
C THR A 139 -33.07 -21.59 5.32
N MET A 140 -31.74 -21.63 5.18
CA MET A 140 -30.87 -21.65 6.34
C MET A 140 -30.97 -20.39 7.20
N ALA A 141 -31.30 -19.24 6.61
CA ALA A 141 -31.46 -17.98 7.30
C ALA A 141 -32.71 -17.94 8.20
N GLN A 142 -33.74 -18.79 7.94
CA GLN A 142 -34.95 -18.88 8.76
C GLN A 142 -34.63 -19.30 10.21
N ASP A 143 -33.63 -20.15 10.40
CA ASP A 143 -33.21 -20.61 11.73
C ASP A 143 -32.56 -19.51 12.58
N PHE A 144 -32.22 -18.37 11.98
CA PHE A 144 -31.51 -17.24 12.60
C PHE A 144 -32.38 -16.00 12.78
N ILE A 145 -33.70 -16.12 12.62
CA ILE A 145 -34.64 -15.04 12.90
C ILE A 145 -34.71 -14.84 14.42
N ASP A 146 -34.35 -13.65 14.88
CA ASP A 146 -34.36 -13.28 16.29
C ASP A 146 -34.82 -11.82 16.43
N PRO A 147 -36.11 -11.54 16.64
CA PRO A 147 -36.60 -10.16 16.78
C PRO A 147 -36.02 -9.41 17.96
N GLU A 148 -35.58 -10.10 19.04
CA GLU A 148 -34.98 -9.48 20.21
C GLU A 148 -33.59 -8.89 19.87
N LYS A 149 -32.88 -9.50 18.92
CA LYS A 149 -31.62 -9.00 18.39
C LYS A 149 -31.78 -8.10 17.16
N GLY A 150 -33.03 -7.82 16.76
CA GLY A 150 -33.32 -6.97 15.61
C GLY A 150 -33.10 -7.68 14.26
N VAL A 151 -33.38 -8.99 14.19
CA VAL A 151 -33.41 -9.77 12.95
C VAL A 151 -34.87 -10.23 12.78
N GLU A 152 -35.63 -9.47 12.01
CA GLU A 152 -37.09 -9.69 11.90
C GLU A 152 -37.43 -10.67 10.78
N THR A 153 -36.63 -10.74 9.73
CA THR A 153 -36.87 -11.56 8.54
C THR A 153 -35.66 -12.43 8.16
N ALA A 154 -35.92 -13.49 7.38
CA ALA A 154 -34.87 -14.34 6.83
C ALA A 154 -33.93 -13.55 5.87
N GLU A 155 -34.48 -12.56 5.17
CA GLU A 155 -33.73 -11.66 4.30
C GLU A 155 -32.77 -10.80 5.10
N ASP A 156 -33.18 -10.28 6.27
CA ASP A 156 -32.32 -9.53 7.17
C ASP A 156 -31.15 -10.39 7.71
N ALA A 157 -31.48 -11.65 8.09
CA ALA A 157 -30.48 -12.62 8.54
C ALA A 157 -29.48 -12.93 7.43
N LEU A 158 -29.94 -13.18 6.20
CA LEU A 158 -29.13 -13.45 5.04
C LEU A 158 -28.23 -12.23 4.70
N GLN A 159 -28.82 -11.02 4.66
CA GLN A 159 -28.06 -9.81 4.38
C GLN A 159 -26.97 -9.57 5.42
N GLY A 160 -27.26 -9.79 6.70
CA GLY A 160 -26.24 -9.69 7.75
C GLY A 160 -25.12 -10.72 7.59
N ALA A 161 -25.45 -11.96 7.21
CA ALA A 161 -24.45 -12.98 6.91
C ALA A 161 -23.59 -12.61 5.69
N LEU A 162 -24.19 -12.05 4.63
CA LEU A 162 -23.46 -11.56 3.46
C LEU A 162 -22.54 -10.38 3.80
N ASP A 163 -22.95 -9.47 4.68
CA ASP A 163 -22.10 -8.38 5.16
C ASP A 163 -20.87 -8.89 5.93
N ILE A 164 -21.04 -9.97 6.73
CA ILE A 164 -19.91 -10.65 7.40
C ILE A 164 -18.97 -11.26 6.35
N LEU A 165 -19.52 -12.01 5.38
CA LEU A 165 -18.73 -12.62 4.31
C LEU A 165 -17.97 -11.57 3.49
N ALA A 166 -18.62 -10.46 3.14
CA ALA A 166 -17.98 -9.38 2.40
C ALA A 166 -16.79 -8.79 3.17
N GLU A 167 -16.91 -8.62 4.48
CA GLU A 167 -15.78 -8.16 5.31
C GLU A 167 -14.66 -9.20 5.36
N ASP A 168 -14.96 -10.47 5.60
CA ASP A 168 -13.97 -11.54 5.66
C ASP A 168 -13.23 -11.72 4.33
N ILE A 169 -13.95 -11.65 3.20
CA ILE A 169 -13.37 -11.65 1.85
C ILE A 169 -12.45 -10.43 1.66
N SER A 170 -12.89 -9.25 2.10
CA SER A 170 -12.10 -8.02 1.97
C SER A 170 -10.82 -8.03 2.81
N ASP A 171 -10.79 -8.80 3.89
CA ASP A 171 -9.65 -8.94 4.79
C ASP A 171 -8.70 -10.07 4.38
N ASN A 172 -9.07 -10.86 3.37
CA ASN A 172 -8.24 -11.95 2.89
C ASN A 172 -6.95 -11.43 2.23
N ALA A 173 -5.80 -11.76 2.82
CA ALA A 173 -4.49 -11.28 2.40
C ALA A 173 -4.12 -11.73 0.97
N ASP A 174 -4.52 -12.95 0.53
CA ASP A 174 -4.23 -13.44 -0.82
C ASP A 174 -5.01 -12.69 -1.88
N ILE A 175 -6.31 -12.43 -1.65
CA ILE A 175 -7.15 -11.62 -2.54
C ILE A 175 -6.55 -10.21 -2.68
N ARG A 176 -6.17 -9.58 -1.57
CA ARG A 176 -5.58 -8.24 -1.57
C ARG A 176 -4.26 -8.19 -2.33
N ARG A 177 -3.38 -9.15 -2.08
CA ARG A 177 -2.10 -9.25 -2.79
C ARG A 177 -2.31 -9.40 -4.30
N ARG A 178 -3.22 -10.30 -4.72
CA ARG A 178 -3.52 -10.52 -6.15
C ARG A 178 -4.14 -9.28 -6.79
N LEU A 179 -5.08 -8.62 -6.13
CA LEU A 179 -5.71 -7.39 -6.65
C LEU A 179 -4.72 -6.23 -6.69
N ARG A 180 -3.85 -6.05 -5.69
CA ARG A 180 -2.77 -5.05 -5.72
C ARG A 180 -1.85 -5.24 -6.93
N ASN A 181 -1.44 -6.48 -7.21
CA ASN A 181 -0.65 -6.80 -8.39
C ASN A 181 -1.43 -6.51 -9.69
N LEU A 182 -2.72 -6.84 -9.70
CA LEU A 182 -3.57 -6.59 -10.87
C LEU A 182 -3.73 -5.08 -11.12
N PHE A 183 -3.94 -4.26 -10.08
CA PHE A 183 -3.96 -2.79 -10.19
C PHE A 183 -2.63 -2.26 -10.77
N ALA A 184 -1.50 -2.76 -10.31
CA ALA A 184 -0.19 -2.33 -10.79
C ALA A 184 0.07 -2.71 -12.26
N MET A 185 -0.43 -3.86 -12.71
CA MET A 185 -0.17 -4.39 -14.06
C MET A 185 -1.13 -3.85 -15.11
N VAL A 186 -2.43 -3.85 -14.82
CA VAL A 186 -3.49 -3.56 -15.81
C VAL A 186 -4.46 -2.45 -15.36
N GLY A 187 -4.25 -1.86 -14.19
CA GLY A 187 -5.01 -0.70 -13.74
C GLY A 187 -4.83 0.49 -14.69
N VAL A 188 -5.82 1.34 -14.78
CA VAL A 188 -5.83 2.52 -15.63
C VAL A 188 -6.09 3.75 -14.77
N VAL A 189 -5.18 4.71 -14.83
CA VAL A 189 -5.39 6.06 -14.28
C VAL A 189 -6.37 6.77 -15.19
N SER A 190 -7.49 7.23 -14.65
CA SER A 190 -8.48 8.03 -15.34
C SER A 190 -8.54 9.42 -14.70
N VAL A 191 -8.55 10.45 -15.53
CA VAL A 191 -8.58 11.84 -15.08
C VAL A 191 -9.68 12.57 -15.84
N GLU A 192 -10.51 13.27 -15.09
CA GLU A 192 -11.60 14.07 -15.63
C GLU A 192 -11.52 15.50 -15.07
N ALA A 193 -12.02 16.47 -15.83
CA ALA A 193 -12.16 17.83 -15.31
C ALA A 193 -13.19 17.86 -14.19
N SER A 194 -12.90 18.61 -13.12
CA SER A 194 -13.91 18.92 -12.10
C SER A 194 -14.99 19.86 -12.66
N ASP A 195 -14.59 20.77 -13.54
CA ASP A 195 -15.43 21.68 -14.29
C ASP A 195 -14.84 21.82 -15.71
N PRO A 196 -15.48 21.24 -16.73
CA PRO A 196 -14.98 21.25 -18.11
C PRO A 196 -14.88 22.65 -18.74
N ASP A 197 -15.69 23.60 -18.28
CA ASP A 197 -15.76 24.95 -18.85
C ASP A 197 -14.68 25.87 -18.27
N LYS A 198 -14.05 25.47 -17.15
CA LYS A 198 -13.02 26.25 -16.49
C LYS A 198 -11.67 26.03 -17.16
N ASP A 199 -11.09 27.10 -17.71
CA ASP A 199 -9.76 27.02 -18.32
C ASP A 199 -8.65 26.90 -17.26
N SER A 200 -7.66 26.05 -17.53
CA SER A 200 -6.51 25.85 -16.65
C SER A 200 -5.31 25.31 -17.42
N VAL A 201 -4.13 25.39 -16.81
CA VAL A 201 -2.89 24.74 -17.30
C VAL A 201 -3.00 23.22 -17.37
N TYR A 202 -4.00 22.63 -16.73
CA TYR A 202 -4.26 21.19 -16.69
C TYR A 202 -5.21 20.72 -17.78
N ARG A 203 -5.61 21.55 -18.74
CA ARG A 203 -6.57 21.24 -19.80
C ARG A 203 -6.23 19.99 -20.60
N ILE A 204 -4.94 19.68 -20.76
CA ILE A 204 -4.45 18.46 -21.44
C ILE A 204 -4.83 17.17 -20.69
N TYR A 205 -5.21 17.27 -19.42
CA TYR A 205 -5.62 16.14 -18.58
C TYR A 205 -7.13 16.06 -18.34
N TYR A 206 -7.96 16.93 -18.94
CA TYR A 206 -9.41 16.97 -18.70
C TYR A 206 -10.17 15.71 -19.14
N SER A 207 -9.61 14.97 -20.06
CA SER A 207 -10.11 13.67 -20.49
C SER A 207 -8.90 12.78 -20.78
N TYR A 208 -8.23 12.36 -19.72
CA TYR A 208 -6.97 11.64 -19.84
C TYR A 208 -7.07 10.24 -19.24
N SER A 209 -6.47 9.27 -19.92
CA SER A 209 -6.43 7.88 -19.47
C SER A 209 -5.11 7.23 -19.87
N GLU A 210 -4.42 6.61 -18.91
CA GLU A 210 -3.16 5.90 -19.17
C GLU A 210 -2.99 4.71 -18.20
N PRO A 211 -2.44 3.57 -18.69
CA PRO A 211 -2.16 2.42 -17.81
C PRO A 211 -1.19 2.79 -16.68
N VAL A 212 -1.48 2.31 -15.46
CA VAL A 212 -0.64 2.45 -14.26
C VAL A 212 0.81 2.03 -14.52
N SER A 213 1.01 0.96 -15.30
CA SER A 213 2.34 0.43 -15.61
C SER A 213 3.17 1.30 -16.55
N ARG A 214 2.56 2.26 -17.26
CA ARG A 214 3.23 3.07 -18.29
C ARG A 214 3.28 4.55 -17.98
N ILE A 215 2.43 5.04 -17.08
CA ILE A 215 2.32 6.48 -16.77
C ILE A 215 3.67 7.05 -16.33
N ALA A 216 4.08 8.15 -16.95
CA ALA A 216 5.34 8.81 -16.62
C ALA A 216 5.21 9.63 -15.33
N GLY A 217 6.27 9.61 -14.49
CA GLY A 217 6.25 10.27 -13.18
C GLY A 217 5.90 11.75 -13.22
N HIS A 218 6.40 12.51 -14.20
CA HIS A 218 6.07 13.94 -14.34
C HIS A 218 4.57 14.17 -14.60
N ARG A 219 3.89 13.25 -15.28
CA ARG A 219 2.43 13.32 -15.50
C ARG A 219 1.68 13.05 -14.20
N VAL A 220 2.12 12.04 -13.42
CA VAL A 220 1.53 11.75 -12.10
C VAL A 220 1.59 12.99 -11.23
N LEU A 221 2.75 13.65 -11.11
CA LEU A 221 2.91 14.85 -10.29
C LEU A 221 2.08 16.04 -10.80
N ALA A 222 1.95 16.19 -12.12
CA ALA A 222 1.10 17.23 -12.71
C ALA A 222 -0.39 16.98 -12.42
N ILE A 223 -0.84 15.73 -12.54
CA ILE A 223 -2.21 15.31 -12.26
C ILE A 223 -2.54 15.48 -10.78
N ASP A 224 -1.65 15.04 -9.87
CA ASP A 224 -1.82 15.19 -8.43
C ASP A 224 -1.92 16.68 -8.02
N ARG A 225 -1.15 17.55 -8.67
CA ARG A 225 -1.25 18.99 -8.46
C ARG A 225 -2.60 19.54 -8.96
N GLY A 226 -3.03 19.17 -10.16
CA GLY A 226 -4.32 19.61 -10.72
C GLY A 226 -5.51 19.17 -9.85
N GLU A 227 -5.43 17.98 -9.25
CA GLU A 227 -6.43 17.50 -8.29
C GLU A 227 -6.40 18.31 -6.98
N LYS A 228 -5.21 18.57 -6.42
CA LYS A 228 -5.03 19.36 -5.21
C LYS A 228 -5.55 20.81 -5.39
N GLU A 229 -5.39 21.37 -6.57
CA GLU A 229 -5.89 22.70 -6.94
C GLU A 229 -7.40 22.69 -7.32
N GLY A 230 -8.05 21.52 -7.34
CA GLY A 230 -9.48 21.36 -7.58
C GLY A 230 -9.91 21.39 -9.04
N PHE A 231 -8.98 21.34 -9.99
CA PHE A 231 -9.28 21.31 -11.45
C PHE A 231 -9.57 19.91 -11.95
N LEU A 232 -8.99 18.89 -11.35
CA LEU A 232 -9.07 17.52 -11.81
C LEU A 232 -9.71 16.60 -10.78
N LYS A 233 -10.40 15.57 -11.25
CA LYS A 233 -10.83 14.39 -10.50
C LYS A 233 -10.04 13.21 -11.01
N VAL A 234 -9.39 12.49 -10.13
CA VAL A 234 -8.46 11.41 -10.49
C VAL A 234 -8.92 10.12 -9.87
N GLY A 235 -9.03 9.08 -10.69
CA GLY A 235 -9.35 7.73 -10.28
C GLY A 235 -8.38 6.70 -10.84
N VAL A 236 -8.35 5.53 -10.24
CA VAL A 236 -7.69 4.35 -10.81
C VAL A 236 -8.73 3.26 -10.96
N THR A 237 -9.02 2.89 -12.19
CA THR A 237 -10.01 1.88 -12.52
C THR A 237 -9.36 0.56 -12.87
N LEU A 238 -10.07 -0.51 -12.59
CA LEU A 238 -9.73 -1.87 -12.96
C LEU A 238 -10.91 -2.49 -13.69
N ASP A 239 -10.65 -3.32 -14.68
CA ASP A 239 -11.69 -4.09 -15.37
C ASP A 239 -12.48 -4.93 -14.34
N PRO A 240 -13.81 -4.69 -14.18
CA PRO A 240 -14.62 -5.38 -13.20
C PRO A 240 -14.62 -6.90 -13.36
N VAL A 241 -14.54 -7.40 -14.59
CA VAL A 241 -14.50 -8.84 -14.88
C VAL A 241 -13.21 -9.46 -14.34
N LYS A 242 -12.07 -8.81 -14.57
CA LYS A 242 -10.78 -9.28 -14.07
C LYS A 242 -10.73 -9.25 -12.56
N ALA A 243 -11.25 -8.20 -11.94
CA ALA A 243 -11.30 -8.08 -10.49
C ALA A 243 -12.20 -9.16 -9.87
N SER A 244 -13.39 -9.37 -10.41
CA SER A 244 -14.32 -10.41 -10.00
C SER A 244 -13.69 -11.80 -10.11
N ASN A 245 -12.98 -12.09 -11.22
CA ASN A 245 -12.30 -13.37 -11.41
C ASN A 245 -11.24 -13.64 -10.33
N VAL A 246 -10.52 -12.63 -9.87
CA VAL A 246 -9.57 -12.79 -8.76
C VAL A 246 -10.30 -13.16 -7.47
N VAL A 247 -11.37 -12.44 -7.13
CA VAL A 247 -12.15 -12.71 -5.92
C VAL A 247 -12.76 -14.11 -5.97
N THR A 248 -13.46 -14.44 -7.07
CA THR A 248 -14.14 -15.73 -7.24
C THR A 248 -13.19 -16.91 -7.25
N SER A 249 -11.99 -16.76 -7.84
CA SER A 249 -10.98 -17.82 -7.86
C SER A 249 -10.47 -18.25 -6.48
N VAL A 250 -10.61 -17.37 -5.48
CA VAL A 250 -10.20 -17.66 -4.09
C VAL A 250 -11.39 -18.05 -3.23
N THR A 251 -12.57 -17.51 -3.49
CA THR A 251 -13.75 -17.68 -2.63
C THR A 251 -14.66 -18.83 -3.04
N LEU A 252 -14.77 -19.12 -4.34
CA LEU A 252 -15.66 -20.18 -4.81
C LEU A 252 -14.97 -21.55 -4.76
N ARG A 253 -15.68 -22.53 -4.20
CA ARG A 253 -15.21 -23.92 -4.04
C ARG A 253 -15.85 -24.92 -4.99
N GLY A 254 -16.79 -24.45 -5.81
CA GLY A 254 -17.52 -25.30 -6.75
C GLY A 254 -19.00 -24.90 -6.85
N ASP A 255 -19.81 -25.80 -7.37
CA ASP A 255 -21.24 -25.57 -7.56
C ASP A 255 -22.03 -26.06 -6.35
N SER A 256 -22.71 -25.15 -5.67
CA SER A 256 -23.53 -25.38 -4.48
C SER A 256 -24.69 -24.39 -4.45
N PRO A 257 -25.75 -24.65 -3.67
CA PRO A 257 -26.85 -23.69 -3.50
C PRO A 257 -26.38 -22.32 -2.97
N CYS A 258 -25.22 -22.26 -2.30
CA CYS A 258 -24.66 -21.05 -1.70
C CYS A 258 -23.75 -20.27 -2.67
N THR A 259 -23.41 -20.81 -3.84
CA THR A 259 -22.42 -20.21 -4.76
C THR A 259 -22.79 -18.79 -5.17
N ASP A 260 -24.06 -18.52 -5.49
CA ASP A 260 -24.49 -17.18 -5.91
C ASP A 260 -24.47 -16.19 -4.75
N ALA A 261 -24.80 -16.62 -3.53
CA ALA A 261 -24.69 -15.80 -2.33
C ALA A 261 -23.23 -15.40 -2.04
N VAL A 262 -22.29 -16.34 -2.14
CA VAL A 262 -20.86 -16.05 -1.96
C VAL A 262 -20.33 -15.14 -3.08
N ARG A 263 -20.80 -15.34 -4.31
CA ARG A 263 -20.45 -14.46 -5.45
C ARG A 263 -20.95 -13.04 -5.22
N ALA A 264 -22.17 -12.87 -4.74
CA ALA A 264 -22.74 -11.55 -4.40
C ALA A 264 -21.95 -10.87 -3.27
N ALA A 265 -21.62 -11.60 -2.19
CA ALA A 265 -20.78 -11.10 -1.11
C ALA A 265 -19.38 -10.69 -1.61
N GLY A 266 -18.78 -11.47 -2.54
CA GLY A 266 -17.50 -11.15 -3.16
C GLY A 266 -17.54 -9.87 -4.02
N ALA A 267 -18.63 -9.67 -4.76
CA ALA A 267 -18.84 -8.44 -5.54
C ALA A 267 -18.99 -7.22 -4.62
N ASP A 268 -19.78 -7.30 -3.55
CA ASP A 268 -19.92 -6.24 -2.56
C ASP A 268 -18.58 -5.95 -1.84
N ALA A 269 -17.83 -7.00 -1.45
CA ALA A 269 -16.51 -6.88 -0.87
C ALA A 269 -15.57 -6.08 -1.79
N TYR A 270 -15.57 -6.41 -3.08
CA TYR A 270 -14.73 -5.69 -4.04
C TYR A 270 -15.17 -4.24 -4.19
N GLU A 271 -16.41 -3.97 -4.54
CA GLU A 271 -16.88 -2.63 -4.86
C GLU A 271 -16.82 -1.68 -3.65
N ARG A 272 -17.26 -2.13 -2.49
CA ARG A 272 -17.41 -1.30 -1.30
C ARG A 272 -16.14 -1.20 -0.46
N LEU A 273 -15.36 -2.28 -0.35
CA LEU A 273 -14.27 -2.36 0.63
C LEU A 273 -12.88 -2.40 -0.01
N ILE A 274 -12.69 -3.18 -1.11
CA ILE A 274 -11.37 -3.41 -1.69
C ILE A 274 -11.03 -2.33 -2.72
N ARG A 275 -11.93 -2.04 -3.67
CA ARG A 275 -11.68 -1.07 -4.74
C ARG A 275 -11.22 0.29 -4.22
N PRO A 276 -11.90 0.96 -3.26
CA PRO A 276 -11.49 2.28 -2.79
C PRO A 276 -10.12 2.26 -2.09
N SER A 277 -9.80 1.16 -1.39
CA SER A 277 -8.49 1.02 -0.74
C SER A 277 -7.39 0.72 -1.76
N GLY A 278 -7.63 -0.16 -2.74
CA GLY A 278 -6.69 -0.52 -3.80
C GLY A 278 -6.36 0.66 -4.71
N GLU A 279 -7.37 1.46 -5.05
CA GLU A 279 -7.19 2.72 -5.78
C GLU A 279 -6.25 3.67 -5.03
N ARG A 280 -6.52 3.92 -3.74
CA ARG A 280 -5.70 4.79 -2.89
C ARG A 280 -4.26 4.27 -2.75
N GLU A 281 -4.09 2.98 -2.52
CA GLU A 281 -2.77 2.34 -2.42
C GLU A 281 -1.99 2.51 -3.74
N THR A 282 -2.65 2.29 -4.88
CA THR A 282 -2.03 2.44 -6.20
C THR A 282 -1.63 3.89 -6.48
N ARG A 283 -2.49 4.85 -6.16
CA ARG A 283 -2.19 6.27 -6.30
C ARG A 283 -1.01 6.68 -5.43
N ASN A 284 -1.01 6.31 -4.15
CA ASN A 284 0.10 6.60 -3.24
C ASN A 284 1.43 6.03 -3.76
N MET A 285 1.42 4.79 -4.27
CA MET A 285 2.60 4.17 -4.88
C MET A 285 3.09 4.97 -6.10
N LEU A 286 2.19 5.40 -6.98
CA LEU A 286 2.55 6.19 -8.17
C LEU A 286 3.14 7.54 -7.77
N THR A 287 2.52 8.26 -6.86
CA THR A 287 2.98 9.57 -6.36
C THR A 287 4.35 9.44 -5.69
N GLN A 288 4.54 8.45 -4.82
CA GLN A 288 5.83 8.20 -4.16
C GLN A 288 6.93 7.91 -5.18
N LYS A 289 6.69 6.98 -6.11
CA LYS A 289 7.65 6.63 -7.16
C LYS A 289 8.00 7.84 -8.04
N ALA A 290 7.00 8.65 -8.37
CA ALA A 290 7.19 9.86 -9.19
C ALA A 290 8.00 10.92 -8.43
N ALA A 291 7.70 11.16 -7.15
CA ALA A 291 8.43 12.09 -6.31
C ALA A 291 9.89 11.69 -6.13
N GLU A 292 10.16 10.42 -5.84
CA GLU A 292 11.54 9.90 -5.73
C GLU A 292 12.33 10.05 -7.04
N ALA A 293 11.68 9.80 -8.18
CA ALA A 293 12.33 10.00 -9.48
C ALA A 293 12.61 11.49 -9.77
N ALA A 294 11.68 12.38 -9.45
CA ALA A 294 11.85 13.82 -9.61
C ALA A 294 12.98 14.37 -8.72
N ILE A 295 13.08 13.92 -7.46
CA ILE A 295 14.16 14.31 -6.54
C ILE A 295 15.53 13.87 -7.12
N ARG A 296 15.62 12.67 -7.70
CA ARG A 296 16.88 12.20 -8.32
C ARG A 296 17.29 13.05 -9.50
N VAL A 297 16.34 13.39 -10.39
CA VAL A 297 16.62 14.28 -11.54
C VAL A 297 17.04 15.66 -11.06
N PHE A 298 16.35 16.22 -10.08
CA PHE A 298 16.69 17.51 -9.49
C PHE A 298 18.11 17.49 -8.87
N ALA A 299 18.43 16.46 -8.09
CA ALA A 299 19.75 16.31 -7.48
C ALA A 299 20.87 16.21 -8.53
N ALA A 300 20.64 15.46 -9.63
CA ALA A 300 21.59 15.35 -10.72
C ALA A 300 21.80 16.70 -11.41
N ASN A 301 20.74 17.42 -11.74
CA ASN A 301 20.82 18.74 -12.36
C ASN A 301 21.53 19.76 -11.45
N LEU A 302 21.23 19.74 -10.15
CA LEU A 302 21.90 20.60 -9.17
C LEU A 302 23.40 20.29 -9.07
N HIS A 303 23.76 19.01 -9.08
CA HIS A 303 25.16 18.56 -9.08
C HIS A 303 25.91 19.12 -10.30
N GLU A 304 25.36 18.95 -11.51
CA GLU A 304 25.95 19.49 -12.74
C GLU A 304 26.09 21.02 -12.70
N LEU A 305 25.10 21.71 -12.16
CA LEU A 305 25.08 23.17 -12.03
C LEU A 305 26.16 23.66 -11.06
N LEU A 306 26.40 22.96 -9.97
CA LEU A 306 27.42 23.28 -8.96
C LEU A 306 28.83 22.97 -9.44
N LEU A 307 29.00 22.06 -10.41
CA LEU A 307 30.29 21.70 -11.00
C LEU A 307 30.69 22.57 -12.22
N GLN A 308 29.81 23.49 -12.64
CA GLN A 308 30.17 24.40 -13.75
C GLN A 308 31.42 25.24 -13.40
N PRO A 309 32.34 25.43 -14.36
CA PRO A 309 33.51 26.27 -14.13
C PRO A 309 33.09 27.73 -13.87
N PRO A 310 33.80 28.46 -13.00
CA PRO A 310 33.45 29.84 -12.69
C PRO A 310 33.54 30.71 -13.95
N VAL A 311 32.57 31.60 -14.12
CA VAL A 311 32.54 32.55 -15.24
C VAL A 311 33.71 33.52 -15.07
N LYS A 312 34.51 33.71 -16.14
CA LYS A 312 35.61 34.66 -16.14
C LYS A 312 35.08 36.08 -15.86
N GLY A 313 35.50 36.70 -14.76
CA GLY A 313 35.17 38.08 -14.41
C GLY A 313 34.14 38.29 -13.30
N GLY A 314 33.54 37.26 -12.72
CA GLY A 314 32.61 37.41 -11.59
C GLY A 314 32.63 36.18 -10.69
N CYS A 315 32.93 36.34 -9.41
CA CYS A 315 32.76 35.30 -8.40
C CYS A 315 31.34 35.41 -7.79
N LEU A 316 30.45 34.52 -8.16
CA LEU A 316 29.21 34.32 -7.41
C LEU A 316 29.48 33.39 -6.22
N HIS A 317 29.57 33.96 -5.03
CA HIS A 317 29.73 33.15 -3.80
C HIS A 317 28.37 32.61 -3.39
N VAL A 318 28.05 31.39 -3.82
CA VAL A 318 26.86 30.68 -3.35
C VAL A 318 27.25 29.97 -2.05
N THR A 319 26.84 30.50 -0.92
CA THR A 319 27.04 29.85 0.38
C THR A 319 26.11 28.61 0.47
N ALA A 320 26.53 27.58 1.21
CA ALA A 320 25.72 26.41 1.50
C ALA A 320 24.34 26.78 2.06
N SER A 321 24.24 27.92 2.76
CA SER A 321 22.96 28.48 3.24
C SER A 321 22.01 28.89 2.11
N MET A 322 22.50 29.45 0.99
CA MET A 322 21.65 29.80 -0.15
C MET A 322 21.12 28.58 -0.88
N VAL A 323 21.92 27.51 -0.99
CA VAL A 323 21.48 26.24 -1.56
C VAL A 323 20.40 25.60 -0.66
N LEU A 324 20.61 25.64 0.65
CA LEU A 324 19.63 25.15 1.63
C LEU A 324 18.34 26.00 1.59
N TYR A 325 18.46 27.33 1.42
CA TYR A 325 17.32 28.24 1.31
C TYR A 325 16.53 27.99 0.01
N MET A 326 17.20 27.77 -1.11
CA MET A 326 16.55 27.36 -2.36
C MET A 326 15.84 25.99 -2.25
N VAL A 327 16.48 25.01 -1.60
CA VAL A 327 15.86 23.69 -1.35
C VAL A 327 14.66 23.83 -0.39
N CYS A 328 14.77 24.68 0.64
CA CYS A 328 13.65 24.97 1.54
C CYS A 328 12.52 25.75 0.84
N LEU A 329 12.82 26.72 -0.02
CA LEU A 329 11.86 27.46 -0.84
C LEU A 329 11.13 26.51 -1.81
N LEU A 330 11.86 25.59 -2.47
CA LEU A 330 11.27 24.57 -3.31
C LEU A 330 10.40 23.60 -2.51
N ARG A 331 10.80 23.24 -1.29
CA ARG A 331 9.99 22.42 -0.38
C ARG A 331 8.72 23.15 0.09
N VAL A 332 8.78 24.46 0.32
CA VAL A 332 7.63 25.27 0.70
C VAL A 332 6.72 25.59 -0.50
N THR A 333 7.30 25.91 -1.67
CA THR A 333 6.52 26.20 -2.89
C THR A 333 5.95 24.95 -3.55
N TYR A 334 6.61 23.80 -3.44
CA TYR A 334 6.18 22.56 -4.09
C TYR A 334 5.59 21.54 -3.12
N ASN A 335 5.64 21.82 -1.79
CA ASN A 335 5.07 20.92 -0.76
C ASN A 335 5.49 19.46 -0.95
N ILE A 336 6.78 19.25 -1.33
CA ILE A 336 7.42 17.96 -1.52
C ILE A 336 8.01 17.47 -0.20
#